data_94e69160cbc6274a37d445670d0f550c
#
_entry.id   94e69160cbc6274a37d445670d0f550c
#
_cell.length_a   1.000
_cell.length_b   1.000
_cell.length_c   1.000
_cell.angle_alpha   90.00
_cell.angle_beta   90.00
_cell.angle_gamma   90.00
#
_symmetry.space_group_name_H-M   'P 1'
#
loop_
_entity.id
_entity.type
_entity.pdbx_description
1 polymer ?
#
loop_
_entity_poly.entity_id
_entity_poly.type
_entity_poly.pdbx_seq_one_letter_code
_entity_poly.pdbx_strand_id
1 'polypeptide(L)'
;MTAKPGIFKPLKLKSFRALFGAQLFSDLGNWLDLIALQVIVAYHWGLDETAIASVIIVLGLPWVIIGPFASVFVDRMPKKAVMIVCLLSRIVFVAGLFYSPNLYILLLFVFLKGTVSALYDPARQSAIRMIVPESMLPEAVTLSQLSVNTMKIAGPALGGGIIAVFGPKSPFLFEAAGFFVAVIFLLFLPSLKSFEESDKKMAGDQTGKGRFWKDFSEGIKHILHTPLLKISIILSSAAFFIIFLYDGLFVFIAKQIGFNEGNFGLLISAVGAGSVAGSLLLGQWTGWNRKPIHLMSSSAILSGTFIAAVGLGGLGFLNLPQVAWIIGACLLGLLGAGESVPYGYVLQSETPKQMMGRVSAAAMSLQTFSMLIAPAAGALLAKQLGVSFVMIGAGIATTLLGFTMLIIIWKKSGSFQSISGKQLDG
;
A
#
# COMPACT_ATOMS: atom_id res chain seq x y z
N MET A 1 29.65 8.40 -23.71
CA MET A 1 28.81 7.21 -23.56
C MET A 1 28.42 7.08 -22.08
N THR A 2 27.32 7.67 -21.65
CA THR A 2 26.80 7.50 -20.32
C THR A 2 26.11 6.12 -20.26
N ALA A 3 26.72 5.17 -19.54
CA ALA A 3 26.12 3.87 -19.29
C ALA A 3 24.72 4.07 -18.74
N LYS A 4 23.69 3.46 -19.36
CA LYS A 4 22.32 3.46 -18.84
C LYS A 4 22.37 3.03 -17.34
N PRO A 5 21.79 3.81 -16.44
CA PRO A 5 21.78 3.45 -15.03
C PRO A 5 21.02 2.14 -14.85
N GLY A 6 21.74 1.07 -14.53
CA GLY A 6 21.10 -0.22 -14.25
C GLY A 6 20.48 -0.16 -12.86
N ILE A 7 19.15 -0.21 -12.74
CA ILE A 7 18.39 -0.18 -11.47
C ILE A 7 18.92 -1.22 -10.46
N PHE A 8 19.49 -2.31 -10.93
CA PHE A 8 20.08 -3.38 -10.09
C PHE A 8 21.54 -3.15 -9.69
N LYS A 9 22.16 -2.02 -10.09
CA LYS A 9 23.56 -1.71 -9.79
C LYS A 9 23.86 -1.72 -8.26
N PRO A 10 22.98 -1.19 -7.37
CA PRO A 10 23.22 -1.21 -5.93
C PRO A 10 23.33 -2.64 -5.34
N LEU A 11 22.71 -3.65 -5.97
CA LEU A 11 22.80 -5.05 -5.50
C LEU A 11 24.23 -5.64 -5.60
N LYS A 12 25.15 -4.99 -6.33
CA LYS A 12 26.57 -5.37 -6.34
C LYS A 12 27.25 -5.06 -5.02
N LEU A 13 26.74 -4.11 -4.25
CA LEU A 13 27.23 -3.79 -2.91
C LEU A 13 26.76 -4.86 -1.92
N LYS A 14 27.70 -5.58 -1.28
CA LYS A 14 27.39 -6.65 -0.31
C LYS A 14 26.48 -6.16 0.81
N SER A 15 26.75 -4.96 1.37
CA SER A 15 25.96 -4.37 2.43
C SER A 15 24.54 -4.03 1.99
N PHE A 16 24.36 -3.46 0.78
CA PHE A 16 23.03 -3.16 0.25
C PHE A 16 22.26 -4.44 -0.07
N ARG A 17 22.90 -5.45 -0.62
CA ARG A 17 22.27 -6.75 -0.90
C ARG A 17 21.75 -7.43 0.37
N ALA A 18 22.51 -7.38 1.46
CA ALA A 18 22.07 -7.89 2.76
C ALA A 18 20.87 -7.08 3.29
N LEU A 19 20.93 -5.75 3.26
CA LEU A 19 19.83 -4.90 3.70
C LEU A 19 18.58 -5.07 2.83
N PHE A 20 18.73 -5.16 1.51
CA PHE A 20 17.64 -5.37 0.56
C PHE A 20 17.00 -6.75 0.71
N GLY A 21 17.79 -7.79 0.95
CA GLY A 21 17.28 -9.13 1.29
C GLY A 21 16.44 -9.11 2.56
N ALA A 22 16.93 -8.48 3.64
CA ALA A 22 16.16 -8.30 4.86
C ALA A 22 14.86 -7.52 4.60
N GLN A 23 14.91 -6.49 3.76
CA GLN A 23 13.74 -5.71 3.39
C GLN A 23 12.69 -6.55 2.66
N LEU A 24 13.07 -7.35 1.65
CA LEU A 24 12.13 -8.18 0.89
C LEU A 24 11.31 -9.09 1.80
N PHE A 25 11.97 -9.79 2.72
CA PHE A 25 11.29 -10.68 3.66
C PHE A 25 10.46 -9.93 4.70
N SER A 26 10.94 -8.76 5.17
CA SER A 26 10.19 -7.91 6.10
C SER A 26 8.97 -7.28 5.43
N ASP A 27 9.10 -6.80 4.18
CA ASP A 27 7.99 -6.21 3.43
C ASP A 27 6.92 -7.27 3.12
N LEU A 28 7.33 -8.49 2.72
CA LEU A 28 6.42 -9.62 2.53
C LEU A 28 5.64 -9.92 3.81
N GLY A 29 6.34 -10.08 4.94
CA GLY A 29 5.72 -10.37 6.22
C GLY A 29 4.66 -9.34 6.61
N ASN A 30 4.91 -8.06 6.40
CA ASN A 30 3.97 -6.98 6.76
C ASN A 30 2.60 -7.05 6.08
N TRP A 31 2.48 -7.77 4.97
CA TRP A 31 1.25 -7.84 4.18
C TRP A 31 0.58 -9.23 4.18
N LEU A 32 1.31 -10.27 4.64
CA LEU A 32 0.78 -11.64 4.66
C LEU A 32 -0.40 -11.81 5.60
N ASP A 33 -0.35 -11.19 6.77
CA ASP A 33 -1.34 -11.38 7.84
C ASP A 33 -2.63 -10.54 7.65
N LEU A 34 -2.63 -9.57 6.74
CA LEU A 34 -3.80 -8.71 6.54
C LEU A 34 -5.08 -9.52 6.28
N ILE A 35 -4.97 -10.54 5.43
CA ILE A 35 -6.11 -11.40 5.08
C ILE A 35 -6.38 -12.41 6.22
N ALA A 36 -5.34 -12.93 6.88
CA ALA A 36 -5.51 -13.83 8.01
C ALA A 36 -6.28 -13.19 9.15
N LEU A 37 -6.02 -11.91 9.47
CA LEU A 37 -6.74 -11.14 10.48
C LEU A 37 -8.23 -11.04 10.13
N GLN A 38 -8.56 -10.72 8.87
CA GLN A 38 -9.96 -10.63 8.42
C GLN A 38 -10.65 -12.00 8.49
N VAL A 39 -10.00 -13.07 8.04
CA VAL A 39 -10.55 -14.43 8.07
C VAL A 39 -10.79 -14.91 9.49
N ILE A 40 -9.85 -14.71 10.41
CA ILE A 40 -10.00 -15.11 11.80
C ILE A 40 -11.16 -14.38 12.47
N VAL A 41 -11.26 -13.07 12.27
CA VAL A 41 -12.31 -12.25 12.89
C VAL A 41 -13.69 -12.58 12.32
N ALA A 42 -13.84 -12.69 11.00
CA ALA A 42 -15.14 -12.86 10.34
C ALA A 42 -15.60 -14.33 10.26
N TYR A 43 -14.69 -15.26 9.95
CA TYR A 43 -15.07 -16.67 9.79
C TYR A 43 -14.87 -17.49 11.07
N HIS A 44 -13.71 -17.35 11.72
CA HIS A 44 -13.39 -18.18 12.87
C HIS A 44 -14.06 -17.72 14.16
N TRP A 45 -14.11 -16.40 14.41
CA TRP A 45 -14.80 -15.83 15.58
C TRP A 45 -16.23 -15.38 15.29
N GLY A 46 -16.63 -15.27 14.02
CA GLY A 46 -17.98 -14.85 13.62
C GLY A 46 -18.36 -13.44 14.08
N LEU A 47 -17.34 -12.56 14.27
CA LEU A 47 -17.57 -11.17 14.69
C LEU A 47 -18.06 -10.31 13.53
N ASP A 48 -18.59 -9.14 13.87
CA ASP A 48 -19.23 -8.20 12.96
C ASP A 48 -18.24 -7.27 12.21
N GLU A 49 -18.79 -6.42 11.37
CA GLU A 49 -18.06 -5.45 10.55
C GLU A 49 -17.29 -4.44 11.39
N THR A 50 -17.78 -4.12 12.60
CA THR A 50 -17.12 -3.18 13.52
C THR A 50 -15.82 -3.76 14.08
N ALA A 51 -15.77 -5.08 14.28
CA ALA A 51 -14.56 -5.78 14.68
C ALA A 51 -13.49 -5.71 13.58
N ILE A 52 -13.85 -5.92 12.31
CA ILE A 52 -12.92 -5.78 11.18
C ILE A 52 -12.45 -4.33 11.03
N ALA A 53 -13.36 -3.35 11.13
CA ALA A 53 -12.98 -1.94 11.08
C ALA A 53 -11.99 -1.58 12.20
N SER A 54 -12.17 -2.11 13.40
CA SER A 54 -11.23 -1.90 14.52
C SER A 54 -9.83 -2.45 14.22
N VAL A 55 -9.73 -3.61 13.57
CA VAL A 55 -8.45 -4.19 13.13
C VAL A 55 -7.74 -3.26 12.13
N ILE A 56 -8.45 -2.77 11.10
CA ILE A 56 -7.88 -1.90 10.07
C ILE A 56 -7.42 -0.56 10.67
N ILE A 57 -8.24 0.02 11.56
CA ILE A 57 -7.90 1.27 12.24
C ILE A 57 -6.65 1.08 13.10
N VAL A 58 -6.60 0.02 13.90
CA VAL A 58 -5.48 -0.28 14.80
C VAL A 58 -4.21 -0.60 14.02
N LEU A 59 -4.29 -1.18 12.82
CA LEU A 59 -3.15 -1.35 11.91
C LEU A 59 -2.55 0.01 11.47
N GLY A 60 -3.39 1.01 11.20
CA GLY A 60 -2.96 2.34 10.75
C GLY A 60 -2.54 3.28 11.89
N LEU A 61 -3.07 3.09 13.07
CA LEU A 61 -2.92 4.00 14.22
C LEU A 61 -1.47 4.27 14.63
N PRO A 62 -0.58 3.26 14.72
CA PRO A 62 0.83 3.49 15.07
C PRO A 62 1.57 4.40 14.07
N TRP A 63 1.25 4.33 12.79
CA TRP A 63 1.87 5.18 11.77
C TRP A 63 1.53 6.65 11.95
N VAL A 64 0.35 6.95 12.46
CA VAL A 64 -0.10 8.33 12.73
C VAL A 64 0.44 8.85 14.06
N ILE A 65 0.41 8.02 15.12
CA ILE A 65 0.82 8.45 16.46
C ILE A 65 2.34 8.44 16.59
N ILE A 66 3.00 7.38 16.15
CA ILE A 66 4.43 7.13 16.41
C ILE A 66 5.28 7.58 15.22
N GLY A 67 4.77 7.45 13.98
CA GLY A 67 5.50 7.77 12.75
C GLY A 67 6.20 9.14 12.78
N PRO A 68 5.54 10.24 13.17
CA PRO A 68 6.17 11.57 13.24
C PRO A 68 7.36 11.66 14.21
N PHE A 69 7.36 10.85 15.25
CA PHE A 69 8.40 10.84 16.28
C PHE A 69 9.45 9.75 16.05
N ALA A 70 9.12 8.76 15.22
CA ALA A 70 9.95 7.59 15.00
C ALA A 70 11.34 7.94 14.46
N SER A 71 11.44 8.87 13.51
CA SER A 71 12.71 9.30 12.94
C SER A 71 13.62 9.93 13.99
N VAL A 72 13.08 10.84 14.82
CA VAL A 72 13.84 11.53 15.87
C VAL A 72 14.40 10.56 16.91
N PHE A 73 13.58 9.55 17.27
CA PHE A 73 14.00 8.51 18.23
C PHE A 73 15.06 7.61 17.61
N VAL A 74 14.81 7.14 16.40
CA VAL A 74 15.70 6.24 15.66
C VAL A 74 17.05 6.89 15.35
N ASP A 75 17.09 8.22 15.06
CA ASP A 75 18.33 8.91 14.71
C ASP A 75 19.39 8.87 15.82
N ARG A 76 18.97 8.71 17.07
CA ARG A 76 19.85 8.61 18.24
C ARG A 76 20.36 7.20 18.52
N MET A 77 19.83 6.19 17.85
CA MET A 77 20.12 4.77 18.13
C MET A 77 20.90 4.10 16.98
N PRO A 78 21.69 3.06 17.28
CA PRO A 78 22.36 2.27 16.24
C PRO A 78 21.34 1.63 15.29
N LYS A 79 21.33 2.02 14.01
CA LYS A 79 20.28 1.64 13.02
C LYS A 79 20.16 0.12 12.87
N LYS A 80 21.32 -0.60 12.80
CA LYS A 80 21.35 -2.07 12.71
C LYS A 80 20.68 -2.72 13.93
N ALA A 81 20.98 -2.24 15.14
CA ALA A 81 20.39 -2.79 16.36
C ALA A 81 18.88 -2.53 16.41
N VAL A 82 18.43 -1.32 16.07
CA VAL A 82 17.00 -0.99 16.00
C VAL A 82 16.26 -1.92 15.04
N MET A 83 16.80 -2.13 13.82
CA MET A 83 16.16 -3.02 12.84
C MET A 83 16.07 -4.47 13.35
N ILE A 84 17.13 -5.01 13.98
CA ILE A 84 17.13 -6.38 14.52
C ILE A 84 16.11 -6.49 15.65
N VAL A 85 16.12 -5.57 16.62
CA VAL A 85 15.18 -5.57 17.76
C VAL A 85 13.74 -5.48 17.25
N CYS A 86 13.46 -4.60 16.28
CA CYS A 86 12.13 -4.50 15.69
C CYS A 86 11.67 -5.82 15.04
N LEU A 87 12.53 -6.49 14.28
CA LEU A 87 12.18 -7.77 13.65
C LEU A 87 11.96 -8.89 14.68
N LEU A 88 12.81 -8.98 15.70
CA LEU A 88 12.64 -9.96 16.78
C LEU A 88 11.36 -9.70 17.57
N SER A 89 11.05 -8.44 17.88
CA SER A 89 9.80 -8.07 18.53
C SER A 89 8.58 -8.41 17.66
N ARG A 90 8.65 -8.21 16.34
CA ARG A 90 7.58 -8.62 15.41
C ARG A 90 7.35 -10.13 15.44
N ILE A 91 8.40 -10.96 15.50
CA ILE A 91 8.26 -12.42 15.61
C ILE A 91 7.45 -12.76 16.87
N VAL A 92 7.76 -12.12 18.01
CA VAL A 92 7.02 -12.33 19.27
C VAL A 92 5.56 -11.90 19.14
N PHE A 93 5.31 -10.72 18.55
CA PHE A 93 3.94 -10.21 18.39
C PHE A 93 3.12 -11.05 17.40
N VAL A 94 3.73 -11.55 16.33
CA VAL A 94 3.08 -12.45 15.37
C VAL A 94 2.77 -13.80 16.05
N ALA A 95 3.64 -14.32 16.90
CA ALA A 95 3.33 -15.48 17.74
C ALA A 95 2.14 -15.17 18.68
N GLY A 96 2.09 -13.96 19.24
CA GLY A 96 0.94 -13.48 20.01
C GLY A 96 -0.35 -13.45 19.19
N LEU A 97 -0.31 -13.00 17.92
CA LEU A 97 -1.46 -13.03 17.00
C LEU A 97 -1.95 -14.46 16.76
N PHE A 98 -1.02 -15.41 16.52
CA PHE A 98 -1.34 -16.82 16.30
C PHE A 98 -2.12 -17.45 17.47
N TYR A 99 -1.73 -17.10 18.71
CA TYR A 99 -2.36 -17.62 19.94
C TYR A 99 -3.45 -16.73 20.50
N SER A 100 -3.82 -15.62 19.84
CA SER A 100 -4.84 -14.68 20.34
C SER A 100 -6.19 -15.38 20.53
N PRO A 101 -6.75 -15.34 21.75
CA PRO A 101 -8.02 -16.00 22.06
C PRO A 101 -9.24 -15.13 21.75
N ASN A 102 -9.08 -13.82 21.59
CA ASN A 102 -10.17 -12.86 21.38
C ASN A 102 -9.67 -11.59 20.66
N LEU A 103 -10.64 -10.76 20.24
CA LEU A 103 -10.39 -9.53 19.48
C LEU A 103 -9.48 -8.55 20.24
N TYR A 104 -9.66 -8.36 21.54
CA TYR A 104 -8.91 -7.34 22.30
C TYR A 104 -7.42 -7.65 22.37
N ILE A 105 -7.07 -8.92 22.59
CA ILE A 105 -5.69 -9.39 22.61
C ILE A 105 -5.10 -9.33 21.19
N LEU A 106 -5.88 -9.68 20.17
CA LEU A 106 -5.47 -9.54 18.78
C LEU A 106 -5.16 -8.07 18.45
N LEU A 107 -6.04 -7.12 18.79
CA LEU A 107 -5.84 -5.70 18.57
C LEU A 107 -4.60 -5.17 19.30
N LEU A 108 -4.32 -5.65 20.52
CA LEU A 108 -3.10 -5.30 21.24
C LEU A 108 -1.86 -5.71 20.47
N PHE A 109 -1.79 -6.96 19.99
CA PHE A 109 -0.62 -7.42 19.22
C PHE A 109 -0.51 -6.76 17.84
N VAL A 110 -1.62 -6.47 17.18
CA VAL A 110 -1.66 -5.67 15.94
C VAL A 110 -1.06 -4.28 16.18
N PHE A 111 -1.47 -3.60 17.26
CA PHE A 111 -0.94 -2.30 17.63
C PHE A 111 0.56 -2.33 17.95
N LEU A 112 1.00 -3.30 18.75
CA LEU A 112 2.40 -3.48 19.13
C LEU A 112 3.27 -3.77 17.89
N LYS A 113 2.80 -4.66 17.01
CA LYS A 113 3.47 -4.95 15.73
C LYS A 113 3.58 -3.71 14.85
N GLY A 114 2.49 -2.94 14.70
CA GLY A 114 2.47 -1.68 13.98
C GLY A 114 3.44 -0.64 14.55
N THR A 115 3.54 -0.57 15.88
CA THR A 115 4.46 0.34 16.60
C THR A 115 5.92 0.08 16.24
N VAL A 116 6.36 -1.16 16.31
CA VAL A 116 7.74 -1.50 15.93
C VAL A 116 7.98 -1.40 14.42
N SER A 117 6.93 -1.56 13.61
CA SER A 117 6.99 -1.32 12.17
C SER A 117 7.25 0.15 11.85
N ALA A 118 6.59 1.06 12.55
CA ALA A 118 6.79 2.50 12.41
C ALA A 118 8.22 2.95 12.80
N LEU A 119 8.92 2.21 13.67
CA LEU A 119 10.32 2.46 14.03
C LEU A 119 11.30 1.82 13.03
N TYR A 120 10.95 0.67 12.45
CA TYR A 120 11.82 -0.06 11.52
C TYR A 120 12.10 0.72 10.24
N ASP A 121 11.09 1.35 9.65
CA ASP A 121 11.21 2.02 8.35
C ASP A 121 12.17 3.21 8.34
N PRO A 122 12.16 4.17 9.30
CA PRO A 122 13.17 5.21 9.36
C PRO A 122 14.59 4.67 9.57
N ALA A 123 14.75 3.60 10.38
CA ALA A 123 16.05 2.95 10.59
C ALA A 123 16.59 2.37 9.28
N ARG A 124 15.74 1.69 8.50
CA ARG A 124 16.09 1.12 7.20
C ARG A 124 16.46 2.19 6.19
N GLN A 125 15.66 3.28 6.08
CA GLN A 125 15.95 4.38 5.16
C GLN A 125 17.27 5.08 5.49
N SER A 126 17.56 5.30 6.78
CA SER A 126 18.83 5.84 7.23
C SER A 126 19.99 4.89 6.91
N ALA A 127 19.82 3.58 7.12
CA ALA A 127 20.83 2.58 6.77
C ALA A 127 21.14 2.56 5.27
N ILE A 128 20.14 2.71 4.38
CA ILE A 128 20.36 2.79 2.92
C ILE A 128 21.27 3.99 2.59
N ARG A 129 21.01 5.16 3.17
CA ARG A 129 21.83 6.36 2.95
C ARG A 129 23.27 6.17 3.40
N MET A 130 23.49 5.45 4.50
CA MET A 130 24.82 5.22 5.05
C MET A 130 25.67 4.25 4.23
N ILE A 131 25.05 3.21 3.65
CA ILE A 131 25.79 2.12 3.00
C ILE A 131 25.91 2.29 1.48
N VAL A 132 25.10 3.17 0.87
CA VAL A 132 25.07 3.35 -0.58
C VAL A 132 25.73 4.68 -0.94
N PRO A 133 26.74 4.69 -1.85
CA PRO A 133 27.31 5.92 -2.38
C PRO A 133 26.26 6.83 -3.00
N GLU A 134 26.43 8.15 -2.88
CA GLU A 134 25.50 9.16 -3.41
C GLU A 134 25.16 8.94 -4.89
N SER A 135 26.14 8.52 -5.67
CA SER A 135 25.99 8.25 -7.11
C SER A 135 25.04 7.08 -7.44
N MET A 136 24.73 6.21 -6.48
CA MET A 136 23.82 5.05 -6.63
C MET A 136 22.59 5.16 -5.72
N LEU A 137 22.47 6.23 -4.94
CA LEU A 137 21.37 6.39 -3.98
C LEU A 137 19.99 6.44 -4.66
N PRO A 138 19.80 7.12 -5.82
CA PRO A 138 18.52 7.11 -6.51
C PRO A 138 18.06 5.71 -6.92
N GLU A 139 18.97 4.87 -7.44
CA GLU A 139 18.65 3.50 -7.84
C GLU A 139 18.34 2.62 -6.62
N ALA A 140 19.08 2.78 -5.52
CA ALA A 140 18.84 2.03 -4.29
C ALA A 140 17.48 2.36 -3.67
N VAL A 141 17.11 3.65 -3.62
CA VAL A 141 15.80 4.09 -3.13
C VAL A 141 14.69 3.59 -4.05
N THR A 142 14.87 3.67 -5.36
CA THR A 142 13.90 3.17 -6.34
C THR A 142 13.68 1.66 -6.17
N LEU A 143 14.75 0.89 -6.00
CA LEU A 143 14.66 -0.56 -5.79
C LEU A 143 13.97 -0.90 -4.47
N SER A 144 14.26 -0.15 -3.40
CA SER A 144 13.59 -0.27 -2.11
C SER A 144 12.08 0.02 -2.21
N GLN A 145 11.68 1.08 -2.91
CA GLN A 145 10.26 1.41 -3.13
C GLN A 145 9.56 0.37 -4.02
N LEU A 146 10.27 -0.19 -5.00
CA LEU A 146 9.73 -1.27 -5.82
C LEU A 146 9.41 -2.51 -4.96
N SER A 147 10.28 -2.86 -4.00
CA SER A 147 10.01 -3.94 -3.03
C SER A 147 8.72 -3.67 -2.27
N VAL A 148 8.61 -2.51 -1.62
CA VAL A 148 7.41 -2.13 -0.83
C VAL A 148 6.13 -2.23 -1.67
N ASN A 149 6.13 -1.64 -2.87
CA ASN A 149 4.96 -1.62 -3.74
C ASN A 149 4.61 -3.03 -4.27
N THR A 150 5.61 -3.84 -4.60
CA THR A 150 5.40 -5.22 -5.05
C THR A 150 4.80 -6.06 -3.92
N MET A 151 5.31 -5.95 -2.69
CA MET A 151 4.83 -6.74 -1.56
C MET A 151 3.46 -6.27 -1.07
N LYS A 152 3.12 -5.00 -1.25
CA LYS A 152 1.75 -4.49 -0.99
C LYS A 152 0.69 -5.19 -1.85
N ILE A 153 1.05 -5.57 -3.07
CA ILE A 153 0.15 -6.29 -4.00
C ILE A 153 0.27 -7.81 -3.80
N ALA A 154 1.50 -8.32 -3.79
CA ALA A 154 1.77 -9.75 -3.73
C ALA A 154 1.50 -10.35 -2.34
N GLY A 155 1.70 -9.58 -1.26
CA GLY A 155 1.54 -10.07 0.11
C GLY A 155 0.14 -10.59 0.41
N PRO A 156 -0.93 -9.79 0.23
CA PRO A 156 -2.30 -10.27 0.43
C PRO A 156 -2.66 -11.47 -0.47
N ALA A 157 -2.19 -11.47 -1.72
CA ALA A 157 -2.41 -12.57 -2.66
C ALA A 157 -1.74 -13.86 -2.18
N LEU A 158 -0.47 -13.79 -1.75
CA LEU A 158 0.24 -14.93 -1.16
C LEU A 158 -0.39 -15.35 0.16
N GLY A 159 -0.77 -14.40 1.02
CA GLY A 159 -1.49 -14.67 2.26
C GLY A 159 -2.79 -15.44 2.03
N GLY A 160 -3.58 -15.00 1.05
CA GLY A 160 -4.79 -15.70 0.63
C GLY A 160 -4.53 -17.11 0.12
N GLY A 161 -3.50 -17.30 -0.73
CA GLY A 161 -3.08 -18.61 -1.22
C GLY A 161 -2.60 -19.55 -0.10
N ILE A 162 -1.83 -19.01 0.87
CA ILE A 162 -1.37 -19.74 2.04
C ILE A 162 -2.57 -20.19 2.89
N ILE A 163 -3.56 -19.33 3.11
CA ILE A 163 -4.80 -19.67 3.82
C ILE A 163 -5.54 -20.79 3.12
N ALA A 164 -5.68 -20.74 1.80
CA ALA A 164 -6.39 -21.74 1.01
C ALA A 164 -5.78 -23.13 1.13
N VAL A 165 -4.45 -23.23 1.27
CA VAL A 165 -3.71 -24.52 1.31
C VAL A 165 -3.46 -24.99 2.75
N PHE A 166 -3.10 -24.08 3.65
CA PHE A 166 -2.59 -24.41 5.00
C PHE A 166 -3.50 -23.94 6.14
N GLY A 167 -4.62 -23.26 5.81
CA GLY A 167 -5.58 -22.74 6.80
C GLY A 167 -5.31 -21.33 7.33
N PRO A 168 -6.26 -20.76 8.08
CA PRO A 168 -6.33 -19.31 8.36
C PRO A 168 -5.22 -18.76 9.24
N LYS A 169 -4.59 -19.57 10.09
CA LYS A 169 -3.49 -19.12 10.98
C LYS A 169 -2.11 -19.27 10.36
N SER A 170 -2.01 -19.98 9.22
CA SER A 170 -0.71 -20.27 8.59
C SER A 170 0.06 -19.01 8.13
N PRO A 171 -0.55 -17.92 7.65
CA PRO A 171 0.19 -16.72 7.29
C PRO A 171 1.07 -16.18 8.42
N PHE A 172 0.65 -16.28 9.68
CA PHE A 172 1.48 -15.88 10.82
C PHE A 172 2.77 -16.66 10.94
N LEU A 173 2.74 -17.96 10.64
CA LEU A 173 3.95 -18.79 10.67
C LEU A 173 4.93 -18.41 9.55
N PHE A 174 4.41 -18.18 8.35
CA PHE A 174 5.21 -17.72 7.21
C PHE A 174 5.76 -16.30 7.43
N GLU A 175 4.98 -15.42 8.06
CA GLU A 175 5.41 -14.09 8.45
C GLU A 175 6.55 -14.14 9.48
N ALA A 176 6.38 -14.91 10.54
CA ALA A 176 7.42 -15.10 11.55
C ALA A 176 8.71 -15.68 10.95
N ALA A 177 8.59 -16.67 10.06
CA ALA A 177 9.73 -17.24 9.32
C ALA A 177 10.39 -16.18 8.42
N GLY A 178 9.60 -15.35 7.72
CA GLY A 178 10.11 -14.25 6.92
C GLY A 178 10.89 -13.23 7.75
N PHE A 179 10.38 -12.83 8.91
CA PHE A 179 11.09 -11.93 9.81
C PHE A 179 12.37 -12.57 10.37
N PHE A 180 12.35 -13.87 10.66
CA PHE A 180 13.55 -14.58 11.08
C PHE A 180 14.62 -14.59 9.98
N VAL A 181 14.25 -14.86 8.73
CA VAL A 181 15.16 -14.77 7.58
C VAL A 181 15.67 -13.34 7.40
N ALA A 182 14.82 -12.33 7.58
CA ALA A 182 15.25 -10.93 7.54
C ALA A 182 16.30 -10.60 8.62
N VAL A 183 16.15 -11.14 9.84
CA VAL A 183 17.17 -11.00 10.89
C VAL A 183 18.49 -11.62 10.45
N ILE A 184 18.49 -12.82 9.87
CA ILE A 184 19.70 -13.47 9.35
C ILE A 184 20.41 -12.56 8.35
N PHE A 185 19.69 -11.98 7.38
CA PHE A 185 20.26 -11.03 6.43
C PHE A 185 20.87 -9.81 7.13
N LEU A 186 20.23 -9.27 8.17
CA LEU A 186 20.76 -8.13 8.92
C LEU A 186 22.01 -8.49 9.74
N LEU A 187 22.17 -9.73 10.17
CA LEU A 187 23.41 -10.16 10.85
C LEU A 187 24.61 -10.04 9.92
N PHE A 188 24.46 -10.33 8.62
CA PHE A 188 25.49 -10.14 7.60
C PHE A 188 25.76 -8.67 7.23
N LEU A 189 24.93 -7.73 7.68
CA LEU A 189 25.19 -6.30 7.49
C LEU A 189 26.36 -5.87 8.40
N PRO A 190 27.38 -5.17 7.88
CA PRO A 190 28.48 -4.67 8.71
C PRO A 190 27.98 -3.69 9.78
N SER A 191 28.82 -3.41 10.78
CA SER A 191 28.51 -2.40 11.80
C SER A 191 28.39 -1.02 11.13
N LEU A 192 27.31 -0.30 11.41
CA LEU A 192 27.08 1.05 10.86
C LEU A 192 27.66 2.16 11.73
N LYS A 193 28.33 1.85 12.83
CA LYS A 193 28.84 2.85 13.80
C LYS A 193 29.78 3.89 13.19
N SER A 194 30.69 3.45 12.31
CA SER A 194 31.62 4.37 11.63
C SER A 194 30.93 5.37 10.70
N PHE A 195 29.82 4.97 10.10
CA PHE A 195 29.00 5.81 9.23
C PHE A 195 28.13 6.78 10.07
N GLU A 196 27.61 6.33 11.23
CA GLU A 196 26.83 7.15 12.16
C GLU A 196 27.64 8.33 12.73
N GLU A 197 28.92 8.14 13.00
CA GLU A 197 29.82 9.20 13.47
C GLU A 197 30.09 10.24 12.38
N SER A 198 30.21 9.82 11.12
CA SER A 198 30.40 10.72 9.98
C SER A 198 29.14 11.53 9.68
N ASP A 199 27.97 10.91 9.73
CA ASP A 199 26.67 11.55 9.44
C ASP A 199 26.32 12.58 10.51
N LYS A 200 26.60 12.32 11.79
CA LYS A 200 26.43 13.30 12.90
C LYS A 200 27.31 14.53 12.74
N LYS A 201 28.48 14.42 12.11
CA LYS A 201 29.35 15.56 11.82
C LYS A 201 28.87 16.41 10.65
N MET A 202 28.13 15.84 9.70
CA MET A 202 27.58 16.56 8.54
C MET A 202 26.18 17.14 8.79
N ALA A 203 25.38 16.52 9.65
CA ALA A 203 24.06 16.99 10.03
C ALA A 203 24.15 18.12 11.07
N GLY A 204 24.64 19.26 10.64
CA GLY A 204 24.45 20.51 11.38
C GLY A 204 22.95 20.80 11.50
N ASP A 205 22.55 21.16 12.72
CA ASP A 205 21.25 21.52 13.26
C ASP A 205 20.19 22.09 12.26
N GLN A 206 19.63 21.25 11.40
CA GLN A 206 18.66 21.66 10.37
C GLN A 206 17.25 21.06 10.55
N THR A 207 16.90 20.55 11.71
CA THR A 207 15.57 19.98 12.00
C THR A 207 14.68 20.96 12.78
N GLY A 208 14.23 22.03 12.12
CA GLY A 208 13.24 22.94 12.69
C GLY A 208 11.80 22.51 12.34
N LYS A 209 10.90 22.37 13.34
CA LYS A 209 9.45 22.13 13.16
C LYS A 209 8.81 23.08 12.13
N GLY A 210 9.31 24.32 11.99
CA GLY A 210 8.82 25.30 11.02
C GLY A 210 9.08 24.93 9.56
N ARG A 211 10.12 24.15 9.29
CA ARG A 211 10.49 23.73 7.93
C ARG A 211 9.56 22.63 7.40
N PHE A 212 9.13 21.69 8.26
CA PHE A 212 8.18 20.63 7.87
C PHE A 212 6.86 21.23 7.35
N TRP A 213 6.24 22.13 8.07
CA TRP A 213 4.99 22.77 7.64
C TRP A 213 5.16 23.61 6.38
N LYS A 214 6.30 24.28 6.23
CA LYS A 214 6.63 25.02 5.02
C LYS A 214 6.77 24.06 3.83
N ASP A 215 7.56 23.01 3.98
CA ASP A 215 7.78 21.98 2.95
C ASP A 215 6.48 21.28 2.55
N PHE A 216 5.63 20.94 3.51
CA PHE A 216 4.31 20.37 3.29
C PHE A 216 3.38 21.32 2.53
N SER A 217 3.35 22.61 2.94
CA SER A 217 2.57 23.64 2.26
C SER A 217 3.04 23.88 0.83
N GLU A 218 4.34 23.84 0.57
CA GLU A 218 4.91 23.97 -0.78
C GLU A 218 4.51 22.76 -1.66
N GLY A 219 4.50 21.54 -1.09
CA GLY A 219 3.99 20.36 -1.77
C GLY A 219 2.51 20.50 -2.18
N ILE A 220 1.66 20.95 -1.25
CA ILE A 220 0.23 21.20 -1.54
C ILE A 220 0.08 22.31 -2.61
N LYS A 221 0.82 23.41 -2.50
CA LYS A 221 0.77 24.47 -3.51
C LYS A 221 1.13 23.96 -4.90
N HIS A 222 2.17 23.14 -5.02
CA HIS A 222 2.56 22.54 -6.31
C HIS A 222 1.45 21.66 -6.87
N ILE A 223 0.83 20.81 -6.03
CA ILE A 223 -0.32 19.97 -6.42
C ILE A 223 -1.48 20.82 -6.97
N LEU A 224 -1.82 21.90 -6.27
CA LEU A 224 -2.95 22.76 -6.66
C LEU A 224 -2.70 23.52 -7.97
N HIS A 225 -1.43 23.87 -8.27
CA HIS A 225 -1.05 24.61 -9.48
C HIS A 225 -0.78 23.70 -10.69
N THR A 226 -0.60 22.39 -10.51
CA THR A 226 -0.38 21.42 -11.60
C THR A 226 -1.68 20.66 -11.90
N PRO A 227 -2.43 21.03 -12.96
CA PRO A 227 -3.79 20.51 -13.19
C PRO A 227 -3.87 18.99 -13.31
N LEU A 228 -2.92 18.37 -14.01
CA LEU A 228 -2.88 16.91 -14.20
C LEU A 228 -2.60 16.18 -12.88
N LEU A 229 -1.64 16.68 -12.10
CA LEU A 229 -1.29 16.15 -10.79
C LEU A 229 -2.45 16.29 -9.80
N LYS A 230 -3.09 17.47 -9.76
CA LYS A 230 -4.27 17.74 -8.94
C LYS A 230 -5.40 16.76 -9.21
N ILE A 231 -5.77 16.57 -10.49
CA ILE A 231 -6.83 15.65 -10.89
C ILE A 231 -6.47 14.21 -10.51
N SER A 232 -5.24 13.78 -10.77
CA SER A 232 -4.78 12.43 -10.44
C SER A 232 -4.81 12.16 -8.94
N ILE A 233 -4.37 13.12 -8.11
CA ILE A 233 -4.37 12.97 -6.65
C ILE A 233 -5.80 12.96 -6.10
N ILE A 234 -6.69 13.84 -6.58
CA ILE A 234 -8.09 13.87 -6.15
C ILE A 234 -8.78 12.55 -6.52
N LEU A 235 -8.62 12.09 -7.77
CA LEU A 235 -9.22 10.84 -8.25
C LEU A 235 -8.71 9.66 -7.42
N SER A 236 -7.39 9.54 -7.25
CA SER A 236 -6.77 8.47 -6.47
C SER A 236 -7.19 8.52 -4.99
N SER A 237 -7.22 9.70 -4.36
CA SER A 237 -7.59 9.82 -2.95
C SER A 237 -9.07 9.48 -2.71
N ALA A 238 -9.96 9.90 -3.61
CA ALA A 238 -11.36 9.54 -3.55
C ALA A 238 -11.57 8.03 -3.79
N ALA A 239 -10.86 7.43 -4.75
CA ALA A 239 -10.87 5.99 -4.98
C ALA A 239 -10.35 5.23 -3.75
N PHE A 240 -9.25 5.67 -3.12
CA PHE A 240 -8.74 5.08 -1.88
C PHE A 240 -9.75 5.17 -0.73
N PHE A 241 -10.42 6.31 -0.57
CA PHE A 241 -11.46 6.44 0.46
C PHE A 241 -12.60 5.43 0.23
N ILE A 242 -13.08 5.30 -1.00
CA ILE A 242 -14.14 4.34 -1.33
C ILE A 242 -13.64 2.90 -1.15
N ILE A 243 -12.41 2.58 -1.55
CA ILE A 243 -11.81 1.25 -1.36
C ILE A 243 -11.78 0.90 0.14
N PHE A 244 -11.22 1.76 0.98
CA PHE A 244 -11.16 1.49 2.42
C PHE A 244 -12.52 1.46 3.11
N LEU A 245 -13.54 2.09 2.51
CA LEU A 245 -14.91 2.01 3.02
C LEU A 245 -15.49 0.60 2.91
N TYR A 246 -15.14 -0.16 1.86
CA TYR A 246 -15.67 -1.51 1.66
C TYR A 246 -14.64 -2.64 1.81
N ASP A 247 -13.34 -2.36 1.84
CA ASP A 247 -12.28 -3.38 1.89
C ASP A 247 -12.46 -4.35 3.06
N GLY A 248 -12.69 -3.83 4.26
CA GLY A 248 -12.99 -4.65 5.44
C GLY A 248 -14.33 -5.39 5.37
N LEU A 249 -15.25 -4.95 4.50
CA LEU A 249 -16.54 -5.60 4.30
C LEU A 249 -16.47 -6.73 3.27
N PHE A 250 -15.39 -6.80 2.50
CA PHE A 250 -15.25 -7.77 1.42
C PHE A 250 -15.30 -9.22 1.90
N VAL A 251 -14.81 -9.49 3.10
CA VAL A 251 -14.91 -10.82 3.73
C VAL A 251 -16.36 -11.21 4.03
N PHE A 252 -17.21 -10.28 4.43
CA PHE A 252 -18.61 -10.54 4.73
C PHE A 252 -19.44 -10.76 3.46
N ILE A 253 -19.23 -9.94 2.43
CA ILE A 253 -19.92 -10.16 1.14
C ILE A 253 -19.50 -11.48 0.51
N ALA A 254 -18.22 -11.86 0.58
CA ALA A 254 -17.75 -13.16 0.12
C ALA A 254 -18.46 -14.31 0.84
N LYS A 255 -18.66 -14.18 2.17
CA LYS A 255 -19.43 -15.15 2.96
C LYS A 255 -20.90 -15.22 2.50
N GLN A 256 -21.55 -14.07 2.22
CA GLN A 256 -22.94 -14.02 1.73
C GLN A 256 -23.10 -14.70 0.36
N ILE A 257 -22.14 -14.60 -0.55
CA ILE A 257 -22.14 -15.27 -1.86
C ILE A 257 -21.60 -16.70 -1.81
N GLY A 258 -21.40 -17.26 -0.60
CA GLY A 258 -21.12 -18.67 -0.38
C GLY A 258 -19.64 -19.08 -0.37
N PHE A 259 -18.70 -18.13 -0.21
CA PHE A 259 -17.29 -18.47 -0.03
C PHE A 259 -17.01 -18.91 1.41
N ASN A 260 -16.30 -20.02 1.57
CA ASN A 260 -15.69 -20.44 2.82
C ASN A 260 -14.31 -19.74 3.00
N GLU A 261 -13.66 -19.93 4.14
CA GLU A 261 -12.36 -19.28 4.46
C GLU A 261 -11.25 -19.57 3.44
N GLY A 262 -11.15 -20.84 2.97
CA GLY A 262 -10.14 -21.24 1.98
C GLY A 262 -10.42 -20.64 0.61
N ASN A 263 -11.67 -20.70 0.14
CA ASN A 263 -12.08 -20.12 -1.14
C ASN A 263 -12.01 -18.59 -1.13
N PHE A 264 -12.21 -17.94 0.04
CA PHE A 264 -11.97 -16.51 0.20
C PHE A 264 -10.49 -16.16 -0.01
N GLY A 265 -9.59 -16.99 0.52
CA GLY A 265 -8.15 -16.87 0.25
C GLY A 265 -7.83 -16.90 -1.25
N LEU A 266 -8.44 -17.83 -2.00
CA LEU A 266 -8.30 -17.88 -3.46
C LEU A 266 -8.85 -16.64 -4.17
N LEU A 267 -9.98 -16.10 -3.70
CA LEU A 267 -10.58 -14.87 -4.23
C LEU A 267 -9.60 -13.69 -4.12
N ILE A 268 -8.98 -13.50 -2.96
CA ILE A 268 -7.98 -12.44 -2.73
C ILE A 268 -6.71 -12.70 -3.56
N SER A 269 -6.27 -13.96 -3.66
CA SER A 269 -5.13 -14.31 -4.51
C SER A 269 -5.39 -13.98 -5.98
N ALA A 270 -6.63 -14.16 -6.45
CA ALA A 270 -7.02 -13.80 -7.82
C ALA A 270 -6.94 -12.29 -8.06
N VAL A 271 -7.38 -11.46 -7.08
CA VAL A 271 -7.21 -9.99 -7.15
C VAL A 271 -5.72 -9.64 -7.28
N GLY A 272 -4.86 -10.23 -6.46
CA GLY A 272 -3.42 -9.99 -6.52
C GLY A 272 -2.79 -10.44 -7.84
N ALA A 273 -3.14 -11.62 -8.33
CA ALA A 273 -2.68 -12.12 -9.63
C ALA A 273 -3.09 -11.20 -10.77
N GLY A 274 -4.34 -10.71 -10.75
CA GLY A 274 -4.83 -9.71 -11.70
C GLY A 274 -4.06 -8.40 -11.65
N SER A 275 -3.76 -7.90 -10.44
CA SER A 275 -2.95 -6.68 -10.25
C SER A 275 -1.54 -6.81 -10.81
N VAL A 276 -0.88 -7.96 -10.59
CA VAL A 276 0.45 -8.24 -11.16
C VAL A 276 0.37 -8.31 -12.69
N ALA A 277 -0.58 -9.09 -13.24
CA ALA A 277 -0.78 -9.20 -14.67
C ALA A 277 -1.06 -7.84 -15.32
N GLY A 278 -1.95 -7.04 -14.72
CA GLY A 278 -2.27 -5.69 -15.19
C GLY A 278 -1.06 -4.75 -15.17
N SER A 279 -0.26 -4.79 -14.11
CA SER A 279 0.96 -3.98 -14.01
C SER A 279 1.99 -4.36 -15.08
N LEU A 280 2.16 -5.66 -15.36
CA LEU A 280 3.06 -6.16 -16.40
C LEU A 280 2.58 -5.76 -17.81
N LEU A 281 1.27 -5.89 -18.07
CA LEU A 281 0.67 -5.49 -19.34
C LEU A 281 0.85 -3.99 -19.59
N LEU A 282 0.59 -3.16 -18.59
CA LEU A 282 0.75 -1.70 -18.68
C LEU A 282 2.22 -1.28 -18.77
N GLY A 283 3.14 -2.07 -18.23
CA GLY A 283 4.59 -1.86 -18.40
C GLY A 283 5.07 -2.15 -19.81
N GLN A 284 4.44 -3.11 -20.50
CA GLN A 284 4.77 -3.44 -21.90
C GLN A 284 4.05 -2.53 -22.90
N TRP A 285 2.80 -2.20 -22.63
CA TRP A 285 2.00 -1.32 -23.48
C TRP A 285 1.98 0.10 -22.94
N THR A 286 2.83 0.97 -23.46
CA THR A 286 3.03 2.34 -22.96
C THR A 286 2.11 3.39 -23.61
N GLY A 287 1.23 3.00 -24.54
CA GLY A 287 0.34 3.92 -25.24
C GLY A 287 -0.58 4.76 -24.35
N TRP A 288 -0.89 4.27 -23.15
CA TRP A 288 -1.69 4.97 -22.14
C TRP A 288 -0.99 6.21 -21.54
N ASN A 289 0.35 6.32 -21.64
CA ASN A 289 1.11 7.46 -21.10
C ASN A 289 0.64 8.80 -21.68
N ARG A 290 0.10 8.79 -22.90
CA ARG A 290 -0.45 9.99 -23.54
C ARG A 290 -1.76 10.47 -22.91
N LYS A 291 -2.53 9.55 -22.28
CA LYS A 291 -3.83 9.85 -21.69
C LYS A 291 -4.01 9.08 -20.37
N PRO A 292 -3.15 9.28 -19.34
CA PRO A 292 -3.16 8.47 -18.13
C PRO A 292 -4.48 8.57 -17.36
N ILE A 293 -5.09 9.76 -17.30
CA ILE A 293 -6.37 9.95 -16.60
C ILE A 293 -7.53 9.21 -17.30
N HIS A 294 -7.49 9.05 -18.64
CA HIS A 294 -8.52 8.26 -19.33
C HIS A 294 -8.46 6.79 -18.90
N LEU A 295 -7.25 6.22 -18.78
CA LEU A 295 -7.09 4.85 -18.30
C LEU A 295 -7.56 4.72 -16.85
N MET A 296 -7.15 5.63 -15.96
CA MET A 296 -7.62 5.66 -14.55
C MET A 296 -9.14 5.72 -14.48
N SER A 297 -9.76 6.62 -15.24
CA SER A 297 -11.22 6.80 -15.23
C SER A 297 -11.98 5.60 -15.79
N SER A 298 -11.53 5.03 -16.92
CA SER A 298 -12.17 3.82 -17.48
C SER A 298 -12.01 2.61 -16.57
N SER A 299 -10.87 2.45 -15.93
CA SER A 299 -10.65 1.41 -14.93
C SER A 299 -11.56 1.60 -13.72
N ALA A 300 -11.73 2.84 -13.22
CA ALA A 300 -12.64 3.15 -12.13
C ALA A 300 -14.12 2.86 -12.48
N ILE A 301 -14.55 3.16 -13.70
CA ILE A 301 -15.92 2.83 -14.16
C ILE A 301 -16.14 1.32 -14.16
N LEU A 302 -15.21 0.56 -14.72
CA LEU A 302 -15.35 -0.88 -14.83
C LEU A 302 -15.23 -1.57 -13.45
N SER A 303 -14.26 -1.16 -12.62
CA SER A 303 -14.10 -1.69 -11.25
C SER A 303 -15.32 -1.36 -10.38
N GLY A 304 -15.82 -0.13 -10.46
CA GLY A 304 -17.02 0.28 -9.73
C GLY A 304 -18.26 -0.52 -10.15
N THR A 305 -18.46 -0.75 -11.45
CA THR A 305 -19.56 -1.58 -11.97
C THR A 305 -19.45 -3.02 -11.44
N PHE A 306 -18.26 -3.59 -11.40
CA PHE A 306 -18.04 -4.93 -10.85
C PHE A 306 -18.29 -4.98 -9.34
N ILE A 307 -17.84 -3.99 -8.57
CA ILE A 307 -18.09 -3.90 -7.13
C ILE A 307 -19.60 -3.81 -6.84
N ALA A 308 -20.35 -3.03 -7.63
CA ALA A 308 -21.81 -2.98 -7.54
C ALA A 308 -22.45 -4.35 -7.85
N ALA A 309 -21.94 -5.08 -8.86
CA ALA A 309 -22.39 -6.43 -9.18
C ALA A 309 -22.12 -7.42 -8.05
N VAL A 310 -20.98 -7.31 -7.35
CA VAL A 310 -20.69 -8.11 -6.13
C VAL A 310 -21.74 -7.84 -5.06
N GLY A 311 -22.10 -6.57 -4.83
CA GLY A 311 -23.18 -6.22 -3.90
C GLY A 311 -24.54 -6.81 -4.28
N LEU A 312 -24.89 -6.81 -5.58
CA LEU A 312 -26.10 -7.47 -6.09
C LEU A 312 -26.05 -9.00 -5.91
N GLY A 313 -24.86 -9.60 -6.04
CA GLY A 313 -24.63 -11.01 -5.72
C GLY A 313 -24.94 -11.32 -4.26
N GLY A 314 -24.51 -10.46 -3.33
CA GLY A 314 -24.81 -10.62 -1.91
C GLY A 314 -26.30 -10.51 -1.56
N LEU A 315 -27.10 -9.77 -2.36
CA LEU A 315 -28.56 -9.73 -2.24
C LEU A 315 -29.27 -10.91 -2.92
N GLY A 316 -28.52 -11.80 -3.59
CA GLY A 316 -29.10 -12.95 -4.30
C GLY A 316 -29.67 -12.62 -5.69
N PHE A 317 -29.53 -11.38 -6.19
CA PHE A 317 -29.96 -11.04 -7.56
C PHE A 317 -29.04 -11.63 -8.64
N LEU A 318 -27.79 -11.92 -8.30
CA LEU A 318 -26.79 -12.50 -9.21
C LEU A 318 -26.27 -13.82 -8.60
N ASN A 319 -26.87 -14.94 -8.99
CA ASN A 319 -26.44 -16.27 -8.56
C ASN A 319 -25.42 -16.83 -9.56
N LEU A 320 -24.17 -16.38 -9.43
CA LEU A 320 -23.05 -16.86 -10.25
C LEU A 320 -22.26 -17.96 -9.52
N PRO A 321 -21.67 -18.92 -10.25
CA PRO A 321 -20.79 -19.90 -9.64
C PRO A 321 -19.53 -19.21 -9.08
N GLN A 322 -18.92 -19.78 -8.02
CA GLN A 322 -17.73 -19.23 -7.37
C GLN A 322 -16.59 -18.93 -8.33
N VAL A 323 -16.40 -19.77 -9.37
CA VAL A 323 -15.39 -19.56 -10.41
C VAL A 323 -15.59 -18.24 -11.16
N ALA A 324 -16.83 -17.84 -11.44
CA ALA A 324 -17.11 -16.56 -12.10
C ALA A 324 -16.72 -15.36 -11.20
N TRP A 325 -16.97 -15.45 -9.90
CA TRP A 325 -16.52 -14.44 -8.93
C TRP A 325 -15.00 -14.37 -8.82
N ILE A 326 -14.29 -15.51 -8.86
CA ILE A 326 -12.83 -15.55 -8.85
C ILE A 326 -12.25 -14.92 -10.13
N ILE A 327 -12.83 -15.19 -11.30
CA ILE A 327 -12.44 -14.53 -12.55
C ILE A 327 -12.69 -13.03 -12.47
N GLY A 328 -13.86 -12.62 -11.96
CA GLY A 328 -14.20 -11.21 -11.72
C GLY A 328 -13.22 -10.52 -10.76
N ALA A 329 -12.81 -11.21 -9.70
CA ALA A 329 -11.79 -10.72 -8.77
C ALA A 329 -10.42 -10.52 -9.45
N CYS A 330 -10.02 -11.44 -10.35
CA CYS A 330 -8.81 -11.27 -11.15
C CYS A 330 -8.92 -10.03 -12.07
N LEU A 331 -10.06 -9.83 -12.71
CA LEU A 331 -10.33 -8.64 -13.52
C LEU A 331 -10.32 -7.37 -12.67
N LEU A 332 -10.89 -7.41 -11.45
CA LEU A 332 -10.83 -6.28 -10.50
C LEU A 332 -9.39 -5.89 -10.17
N GLY A 333 -8.53 -6.88 -9.92
CA GLY A 333 -7.10 -6.64 -9.69
C GLY A 333 -6.41 -6.01 -10.91
N LEU A 334 -6.71 -6.48 -12.11
CA LEU A 334 -6.18 -5.93 -13.36
C LEU A 334 -6.62 -4.46 -13.55
N LEU A 335 -7.88 -4.16 -13.28
CA LEU A 335 -8.42 -2.78 -13.31
C LEU A 335 -7.78 -1.89 -12.24
N GLY A 336 -7.50 -2.42 -11.04
CA GLY A 336 -6.76 -1.72 -10.00
C GLY A 336 -5.35 -1.31 -10.43
N ALA A 337 -4.66 -2.14 -11.25
CA ALA A 337 -3.42 -1.73 -11.88
C ALA A 337 -3.63 -0.57 -12.88
N GLY A 338 -4.77 -0.55 -13.59
CA GLY A 338 -5.16 0.54 -14.48
C GLY A 338 -5.42 1.88 -13.77
N GLU A 339 -5.62 1.87 -12.47
CA GLU A 339 -5.70 3.08 -11.63
C GLU A 339 -4.34 3.44 -11.03
N SER A 340 -3.64 2.47 -10.44
CA SER A 340 -2.43 2.70 -9.63
C SER A 340 -1.19 3.00 -10.48
N VAL A 341 -1.00 2.34 -11.62
CA VAL A 341 0.18 2.53 -12.49
C VAL A 341 0.19 3.92 -13.11
N PRO A 342 -0.90 4.40 -13.76
CA PRO A 342 -0.93 5.76 -14.29
C PRO A 342 -0.86 6.84 -13.21
N TYR A 343 -1.45 6.61 -12.03
CA TYR A 343 -1.30 7.51 -10.89
C TYR A 343 0.18 7.69 -10.50
N GLY A 344 0.90 6.58 -10.34
CA GLY A 344 2.34 6.62 -10.03
C GLY A 344 3.16 7.31 -11.12
N TYR A 345 2.80 7.12 -12.38
CA TYR A 345 3.43 7.80 -13.51
C TYR A 345 3.20 9.32 -13.45
N VAL A 346 1.95 9.78 -13.29
CA VAL A 346 1.63 11.21 -13.21
C VAL A 346 2.31 11.85 -11.99
N LEU A 347 2.31 11.17 -10.84
CA LEU A 347 2.98 11.66 -9.64
C LEU A 347 4.48 11.92 -9.89
N GLN A 348 5.14 11.03 -10.64
CA GLN A 348 6.57 11.14 -10.92
C GLN A 348 6.88 12.09 -12.07
N SER A 349 6.07 12.12 -13.12
CA SER A 349 6.32 12.96 -14.31
C SER A 349 6.01 14.43 -14.07
N GLU A 350 4.96 14.73 -13.29
CA GLU A 350 4.50 16.09 -13.03
C GLU A 350 5.15 16.74 -11.79
N THR A 351 6.01 16.00 -11.07
CA THR A 351 6.65 16.50 -9.86
C THR A 351 8.15 16.68 -10.07
N PRO A 352 8.70 17.91 -9.91
CA PRO A 352 10.14 18.13 -9.94
C PRO A 352 10.88 17.29 -8.92
N LYS A 353 12.07 16.79 -9.24
CA LYS A 353 12.86 15.91 -8.36
C LYS A 353 13.05 16.48 -6.96
N GLN A 354 13.25 17.80 -6.85
CA GLN A 354 13.44 18.50 -5.57
C GLN A 354 12.18 18.55 -4.69
N MET A 355 10.99 18.43 -5.30
CA MET A 355 9.69 18.49 -4.63
C MET A 355 9.05 17.11 -4.43
N MET A 356 9.63 16.04 -4.98
CA MET A 356 9.06 14.69 -4.96
C MET A 356 8.68 14.25 -3.52
N GLY A 357 9.57 14.44 -2.55
CA GLY A 357 9.29 14.08 -1.15
C GLY A 357 8.11 14.85 -0.56
N ARG A 358 8.01 16.16 -0.85
CA ARG A 358 6.95 17.05 -0.33
C ARG A 358 5.58 16.71 -0.92
N VAL A 359 5.53 16.49 -2.24
CA VAL A 359 4.30 16.13 -2.96
C VAL A 359 3.84 14.73 -2.58
N SER A 360 4.77 13.76 -2.51
CA SER A 360 4.45 12.38 -2.08
C SER A 360 3.94 12.35 -0.64
N ALA A 361 4.55 13.12 0.28
CA ALA A 361 4.10 13.20 1.67
C ALA A 361 2.67 13.76 1.76
N ALA A 362 2.34 14.80 1.00
CA ALA A 362 0.99 15.36 0.95
C ALA A 362 -0.03 14.35 0.39
N ALA A 363 0.31 13.65 -0.70
CA ALA A 363 -0.54 12.63 -1.30
C ALA A 363 -0.75 11.43 -0.35
N MET A 364 0.31 10.94 0.31
CA MET A 364 0.23 9.85 1.30
C MET A 364 -0.59 10.24 2.52
N SER A 365 -0.55 11.50 2.97
CA SER A 365 -1.38 11.96 4.10
C SER A 365 -2.87 11.80 3.82
N LEU A 366 -3.32 12.08 2.60
CA LEU A 366 -4.71 11.87 2.17
C LEU A 366 -5.10 10.39 2.18
N GLN A 367 -4.20 9.51 1.73
CA GLN A 367 -4.43 8.06 1.76
C GLN A 367 -4.48 7.52 3.19
N THR A 368 -3.59 7.97 4.07
CA THR A 368 -3.59 7.58 5.48
C THR A 368 -4.85 8.04 6.20
N PHE A 369 -5.33 9.25 5.91
CA PHE A 369 -6.60 9.77 6.42
C PHE A 369 -7.78 8.87 5.98
N SER A 370 -7.80 8.47 4.71
CA SER A 370 -8.80 7.54 4.19
C SER A 370 -8.75 6.19 4.91
N MET A 371 -7.56 5.64 5.12
CA MET A 371 -7.35 4.37 5.83
C MET A 371 -7.87 4.39 7.27
N LEU A 372 -7.83 5.54 7.95
CA LEU A 372 -8.30 5.65 9.35
C LEU A 372 -9.80 5.85 9.47
N ILE A 373 -10.40 6.63 8.57
CA ILE A 373 -11.80 7.06 8.72
C ILE A 373 -12.75 6.18 7.91
N ALA A 374 -12.38 5.81 6.68
CA ALA A 374 -13.28 5.10 5.80
C ALA A 374 -13.75 3.72 6.33
N PRO A 375 -12.90 2.88 6.98
CA PRO A 375 -13.37 1.61 7.54
C PRO A 375 -14.44 1.78 8.62
N ALA A 376 -14.29 2.79 9.49
CA ALA A 376 -15.29 3.09 10.51
C ALA A 376 -16.61 3.53 9.88
N ALA A 377 -16.55 4.42 8.88
CA ALA A 377 -17.74 4.84 8.13
C ALA A 377 -18.39 3.66 7.40
N GLY A 378 -17.59 2.79 6.75
CA GLY A 378 -18.07 1.59 6.08
C GLY A 378 -18.77 0.62 7.01
N ALA A 379 -18.19 0.34 8.19
CA ALA A 379 -18.79 -0.55 9.18
C ALA A 379 -20.10 0.02 9.75
N LEU A 380 -20.15 1.32 10.04
CA LEU A 380 -21.38 1.98 10.50
C LEU A 380 -22.49 1.92 9.45
N LEU A 381 -22.17 2.19 8.19
CA LEU A 381 -23.10 2.06 7.08
C LEU A 381 -23.56 0.61 6.89
N ALA A 382 -22.65 -0.36 7.00
CA ALA A 382 -22.98 -1.78 6.86
C ALA A 382 -23.91 -2.26 7.98
N LYS A 383 -23.72 -1.77 9.20
CA LYS A 383 -24.60 -2.08 10.33
C LYS A 383 -26.03 -1.53 10.15
N GLN A 384 -26.19 -0.39 9.49
CA GLN A 384 -27.50 0.24 9.26
C GLN A 384 -28.19 -0.25 7.99
N LEU A 385 -27.46 -0.39 6.91
CA LEU A 385 -28.00 -0.65 5.57
C LEU A 385 -27.77 -2.10 5.13
N GLY A 386 -26.79 -2.79 5.73
CA GLY A 386 -26.31 -4.09 5.28
C GLY A 386 -25.10 -3.98 4.35
N VAL A 387 -24.24 -5.00 4.38
CA VAL A 387 -22.96 -5.05 3.62
C VAL A 387 -23.19 -4.91 2.12
N SER A 388 -24.20 -5.60 1.58
CA SER A 388 -24.51 -5.59 0.14
C SER A 388 -24.85 -4.19 -0.37
N PHE A 389 -25.63 -3.41 0.38
CA PHE A 389 -25.99 -2.03 -0.02
C PHE A 389 -24.77 -1.09 0.03
N VAL A 390 -23.87 -1.28 0.99
CA VAL A 390 -22.61 -0.52 1.05
C VAL A 390 -21.74 -0.83 -0.18
N MET A 391 -21.65 -2.10 -0.57
CA MET A 391 -20.92 -2.50 -1.78
C MET A 391 -21.53 -1.89 -3.04
N ILE A 392 -22.86 -1.92 -3.19
CA ILE A 392 -23.57 -1.29 -4.31
C ILE A 392 -23.29 0.22 -4.33
N GLY A 393 -23.44 0.90 -3.20
CA GLY A 393 -23.19 2.33 -3.07
C GLY A 393 -21.75 2.71 -3.39
N ALA A 394 -20.76 1.95 -2.89
CA ALA A 394 -19.35 2.12 -3.19
C ALA A 394 -19.06 1.92 -4.69
N GLY A 395 -19.63 0.87 -5.30
CA GLY A 395 -19.50 0.60 -6.72
C GLY A 395 -20.08 1.73 -7.58
N ILE A 396 -21.29 2.22 -7.25
CA ILE A 396 -21.91 3.37 -7.93
C ILE A 396 -21.04 4.62 -7.75
N ALA A 397 -20.57 4.91 -6.55
CA ALA A 397 -19.72 6.06 -6.27
C ALA A 397 -18.41 6.02 -7.08
N THR A 398 -17.75 4.86 -7.16
CA THR A 398 -16.53 4.67 -7.97
C THR A 398 -16.82 4.86 -9.46
N THR A 399 -17.92 4.30 -9.95
CA THR A 399 -18.37 4.46 -11.35
C THR A 399 -18.64 5.92 -11.67
N LEU A 400 -19.39 6.63 -10.83
CA LEU A 400 -19.68 8.06 -10.99
C LEU A 400 -18.42 8.93 -10.93
N LEU A 401 -17.46 8.58 -10.04
CA LEU A 401 -16.17 9.24 -9.96
C LEU A 401 -15.41 9.14 -11.29
N GLY A 402 -15.36 7.95 -11.88
CA GLY A 402 -14.74 7.73 -13.19
C GLY A 402 -15.42 8.53 -14.31
N PHE A 403 -16.74 8.51 -14.39
CA PHE A 403 -17.51 9.32 -15.38
C PHE A 403 -17.29 10.81 -15.19
N THR A 404 -17.33 11.30 -13.96
CA THR A 404 -17.12 12.73 -13.66
C THR A 404 -15.75 13.18 -14.15
N MET A 405 -14.71 12.37 -13.95
CA MET A 405 -13.36 12.68 -14.40
C MET A 405 -13.24 12.66 -15.93
N LEU A 406 -13.89 11.71 -16.62
CA LEU A 406 -13.93 11.73 -18.09
C LEU A 406 -14.62 13.01 -18.63
N ILE A 407 -15.71 13.44 -18.03
CA ILE A 407 -16.41 14.67 -18.42
C ILE A 407 -15.53 15.90 -18.19
N ILE A 408 -14.83 15.98 -17.05
CA ILE A 408 -13.91 17.09 -16.74
C ILE A 408 -12.78 17.17 -17.78
N ILE A 409 -12.22 16.03 -18.16
CA ILE A 409 -11.15 15.98 -19.17
C ILE A 409 -11.69 16.38 -20.53
N TRP A 410 -12.84 15.86 -20.92
CA TRP A 410 -13.46 16.18 -22.21
C TRP A 410 -13.74 17.69 -22.36
N LYS A 411 -14.27 18.34 -21.32
CA LYS A 411 -14.48 19.79 -21.30
C LYS A 411 -13.17 20.61 -21.35
N LYS A 412 -12.06 20.06 -20.82
CA LYS A 412 -10.75 20.73 -20.79
C LYS A 412 -9.82 20.31 -21.94
N SER A 413 -10.25 19.41 -22.82
CA SER A 413 -9.44 18.85 -23.91
C SER A 413 -8.85 19.91 -24.84
N GLY A 414 -9.52 21.05 -25.02
CA GLY A 414 -8.97 22.21 -25.73
C GLY A 414 -7.78 22.90 -25.04
N SER A 415 -7.68 22.82 -23.70
CA SER A 415 -6.59 23.43 -22.91
C SER A 415 -5.39 22.51 -22.72
N PHE A 416 -5.58 21.18 -22.69
CA PHE A 416 -4.52 20.21 -22.42
C PHE A 416 -3.68 19.86 -23.64
N GLN A 417 -4.21 19.97 -24.86
CA GLN A 417 -3.42 19.75 -26.09
C GLN A 417 -2.34 20.81 -26.32
N SER A 418 -2.53 22.04 -25.79
CA SER A 418 -1.55 23.12 -25.94
C SER A 418 -0.30 22.96 -25.08
N ILE A 419 -0.33 22.14 -24.03
CA ILE A 419 0.77 21.95 -23.06
C ILE A 419 1.70 20.81 -23.52
N SER A 420 1.13 19.75 -24.12
CA SER A 420 1.91 18.61 -24.63
C SER A 420 2.71 18.93 -25.92
N GLY A 421 2.25 19.89 -26.71
CA GLY A 421 2.95 20.31 -27.96
C GLY A 421 4.22 21.11 -27.73
N LYS A 422 4.35 21.81 -26.60
CA LYS A 422 5.50 22.69 -26.31
C LYS A 422 6.73 21.98 -25.75
N GLN A 423 6.64 20.70 -25.39
CA GLN A 423 7.78 19.93 -24.85
C GLN A 423 8.45 19.02 -25.89
N LEU A 424 7.96 18.97 -27.14
CA LEU A 424 8.54 18.15 -28.21
C LEU A 424 9.38 18.96 -29.20
N ASP A 425 9.37 20.30 -29.12
CA ASP A 425 10.08 21.20 -30.03
C ASP A 425 11.20 22.03 -29.34
N GLY A 426 11.70 21.58 -28.15
CA GLY A 426 12.78 22.23 -27.46
C GLY A 426 13.96 21.33 -27.14
#